data_bc071c284712300fe5fc8cd649d3d003
#
_entry.id   bc071c284712300fe5fc8cd649d3d003
#
_cell.length_a   1.000
_cell.length_b   1.000
_cell.length_c   1.000
_cell.angle_alpha   90.00
_cell.angle_beta   90.00
_cell.angle_gamma   90.00
#
_symmetry.space_group_name_H-M   'P 1'
#
loop_
_entity.id
_entity.type
_entity.pdbx_description
1 polymer ?
#
loop_
_entity_poly.entity_id
_entity_poly.type
_entity_poly.pdbx_seq_one_letter_code
_entity_poly.pdbx_strand_id
1 'polypeptide(L)'
;MISKIRRKTSDLKLKYKLVLIYCFTGFIPVFIIFLVSLYLMRGVLRKNSTENINSYLYQATASLDGEIKIYDNLSSYISFNQSISQVLNYDYESVYNMYDQFVTVMDPLLSSLMYFHDEVNRVTIYIDKDVVKHGTTLAPMSEISDKEWCKEALSDNGMLIWTRNRFFR
;
A
#
# COMPACT_ATOMS: atom_id res chain seq x y z
N MET A 1 -31.44 -31.89 -47.19
CA MET A 1 -31.94 -31.61 -45.84
C MET A 1 -33.22 -30.73 -45.86
N ILE A 2 -33.30 -29.74 -46.70
CA ILE A 2 -34.47 -28.82 -46.86
C ILE A 2 -35.75 -29.53 -47.31
N SER A 3 -35.68 -30.57 -48.21
CA SER A 3 -36.84 -31.30 -48.72
C SER A 3 -37.55 -32.18 -47.67
N LYS A 4 -36.82 -32.71 -46.67
CA LYS A 4 -37.39 -33.49 -45.54
C LYS A 4 -38.18 -32.60 -44.58
N ILE A 5 -37.73 -31.33 -44.37
CA ILE A 5 -38.41 -30.36 -43.52
C ILE A 5 -39.73 -29.91 -44.15
N ARG A 6 -39.73 -29.71 -45.48
CA ARG A 6 -40.92 -29.28 -46.23
C ARG A 6 -42.05 -30.33 -46.22
N ARG A 7 -41.75 -31.67 -46.26
CA ARG A 7 -42.73 -32.73 -46.15
C ARG A 7 -43.37 -32.83 -44.77
N LYS A 8 -42.56 -32.66 -43.69
CA LYS A 8 -43.03 -32.79 -42.31
C LYS A 8 -43.94 -31.62 -41.86
N THR A 9 -43.78 -30.44 -42.47
CA THR A 9 -44.67 -29.29 -42.22
C THR A 9 -45.97 -29.31 -43.03
N SER A 10 -46.04 -30.13 -44.10
CA SER A 10 -47.26 -30.28 -44.90
C SER A 10 -48.40 -31.01 -44.15
N ASP A 11 -48.07 -31.96 -43.26
CA ASP A 11 -49.06 -32.79 -42.56
C ASP A 11 -49.55 -32.17 -41.22
N LEU A 12 -49.02 -30.99 -40.81
CA LEU A 12 -49.50 -30.29 -39.63
C LEU A 12 -50.80 -29.53 -39.91
N LYS A 13 -51.79 -29.67 -38.98
CA LYS A 13 -53.04 -28.90 -39.05
C LYS A 13 -52.74 -27.42 -39.12
N LEU A 14 -53.47 -26.65 -39.89
CA LEU A 14 -53.30 -25.21 -40.15
C LEU A 14 -53.00 -24.40 -38.87
N LYS A 15 -53.66 -24.76 -37.79
CA LYS A 15 -53.49 -24.13 -36.47
C LYS A 15 -52.02 -24.22 -35.95
N TYR A 16 -51.38 -25.37 -36.11
CA TYR A 16 -50.01 -25.54 -35.66
C TYR A 16 -48.98 -24.81 -36.56
N LYS A 17 -49.26 -24.70 -37.87
CA LYS A 17 -48.44 -23.88 -38.78
C LYS A 17 -48.46 -22.43 -38.41
N LEU A 18 -49.61 -21.88 -38.08
CA LEU A 18 -49.76 -20.50 -37.65
C LEU A 18 -49.01 -20.22 -36.34
N VAL A 19 -49.19 -21.09 -35.35
CA VAL A 19 -48.47 -20.95 -34.05
C VAL A 19 -46.96 -21.01 -34.26
N LEU A 20 -46.48 -21.88 -35.11
CA LEU A 20 -45.04 -22.05 -35.39
C LEU A 20 -44.47 -20.80 -36.08
N ILE A 21 -45.20 -20.21 -37.04
CA ILE A 21 -44.80 -18.96 -37.70
C ILE A 21 -44.76 -17.82 -36.69
N TYR A 22 -45.77 -17.68 -35.82
CA TYR A 22 -45.80 -16.66 -34.79
C TYR A 22 -44.64 -16.80 -33.78
N CYS A 23 -44.37 -18.03 -33.34
CA CYS A 23 -43.23 -18.30 -32.46
C CYS A 23 -41.90 -17.91 -33.10
N PHE A 24 -41.67 -18.31 -34.36
CA PHE A 24 -40.44 -17.96 -35.07
C PHE A 24 -40.31 -16.44 -35.30
N THR A 25 -41.38 -15.78 -35.72
CA THR A 25 -41.35 -14.36 -36.04
C THR A 25 -41.18 -13.50 -34.80
N GLY A 26 -41.75 -13.90 -33.66
CA GLY A 26 -41.62 -13.17 -32.40
C GLY A 26 -40.34 -13.54 -31.64
N PHE A 27 -40.01 -14.82 -31.55
CA PHE A 27 -38.90 -15.28 -30.71
C PHE A 27 -37.51 -15.00 -31.31
N ILE A 28 -37.35 -15.11 -32.62
CA ILE A 28 -36.05 -14.95 -33.29
C ILE A 28 -35.52 -13.52 -33.11
N PRO A 29 -36.28 -12.42 -33.35
CA PRO A 29 -35.79 -11.07 -33.15
C PRO A 29 -35.38 -10.80 -31.70
N VAL A 30 -36.21 -11.23 -30.75
CA VAL A 30 -35.91 -11.06 -29.31
C VAL A 30 -34.63 -11.80 -28.92
N PHE A 31 -34.45 -13.02 -29.42
CA PHE A 31 -33.26 -13.83 -29.17
C PHE A 31 -31.99 -13.19 -29.76
N ILE A 32 -32.09 -12.64 -30.96
CA ILE A 32 -30.95 -11.90 -31.57
C ILE A 32 -30.60 -10.68 -30.74
N ILE A 33 -31.56 -9.85 -30.34
CA ILE A 33 -31.34 -8.68 -29.50
C ILE A 33 -30.70 -9.08 -28.17
N PHE A 34 -31.17 -10.17 -27.57
CA PHE A 34 -30.60 -10.70 -26.33
C PHE A 34 -29.12 -11.11 -26.49
N LEU A 35 -28.78 -11.83 -27.56
CA LEU A 35 -27.40 -12.23 -27.84
C LEU A 35 -26.49 -10.98 -28.08
N VAL A 36 -26.97 -10.03 -28.85
CA VAL A 36 -26.22 -8.77 -29.09
C VAL A 36 -26.02 -8.00 -27.79
N SER A 37 -27.05 -7.90 -26.95
CA SER A 37 -26.96 -7.24 -25.64
C SER A 37 -25.96 -7.93 -24.72
N LEU A 38 -25.95 -9.27 -24.67
CA LEU A 38 -24.98 -10.03 -23.89
C LEU A 38 -23.54 -9.79 -24.39
N TYR A 39 -23.33 -9.74 -25.70
CA TYR A 39 -22.02 -9.49 -26.27
C TYR A 39 -21.51 -8.07 -25.92
N LEU A 40 -22.34 -7.05 -26.09
CA LEU A 40 -22.01 -5.69 -25.75
C LEU A 40 -21.75 -5.52 -24.26
N MET A 41 -22.60 -6.10 -23.42
CA MET A 41 -22.46 -6.04 -21.95
C MET A 41 -21.15 -6.66 -21.47
N ARG A 42 -20.75 -7.80 -22.04
CA ARG A 42 -19.43 -8.40 -21.72
C ARG A 42 -18.27 -7.50 -22.07
N GLY A 43 -18.33 -6.81 -23.20
CA GLY A 43 -17.31 -5.85 -23.63
C GLY A 43 -17.18 -4.68 -22.66
N VAL A 44 -18.33 -4.07 -22.30
CA VAL A 44 -18.38 -2.94 -21.36
C VAL A 44 -17.91 -3.35 -19.97
N LEU A 45 -18.39 -4.48 -19.44
CA LEU A 45 -17.99 -4.98 -18.13
C LEU A 45 -16.48 -5.23 -18.06
N ARG A 46 -15.92 -5.87 -19.08
CA ARG A 46 -14.48 -6.17 -19.12
C ARG A 46 -13.65 -4.88 -19.15
N LYS A 47 -14.04 -3.91 -19.98
CA LYS A 47 -13.38 -2.61 -20.07
C LYS A 47 -13.43 -1.87 -18.74
N ASN A 48 -14.63 -1.72 -18.16
CA ASN A 48 -14.82 -1.03 -16.89
C ASN A 48 -14.05 -1.71 -15.74
N SER A 49 -14.05 -3.06 -15.70
CA SER A 49 -13.29 -3.79 -14.68
C SER A 49 -11.79 -3.54 -14.80
N THR A 50 -11.25 -3.53 -16.02
CA THR A 50 -9.82 -3.27 -16.24
C THR A 50 -9.45 -1.84 -15.88
N GLU A 51 -10.26 -0.85 -16.27
CA GLU A 51 -10.06 0.56 -15.93
C GLU A 51 -10.12 0.79 -14.42
N ASN A 52 -11.09 0.16 -13.74
CA ASN A 52 -11.22 0.25 -12.28
C ASN A 52 -10.02 -0.37 -11.56
N ILE A 53 -9.56 -1.56 -11.98
CA ILE A 53 -8.38 -2.21 -11.40
C ILE A 53 -7.14 -1.32 -11.57
N ASN A 54 -6.93 -0.78 -12.76
CA ASN A 54 -5.80 0.13 -13.01
C ASN A 54 -5.88 1.39 -12.14
N SER A 55 -7.07 1.95 -11.97
CA SER A 55 -7.29 3.11 -11.10
C SER A 55 -6.99 2.78 -9.63
N TYR A 56 -7.45 1.61 -9.14
CA TYR A 56 -7.15 1.17 -7.78
C TYR A 56 -5.66 0.90 -7.56
N LEU A 57 -4.99 0.28 -8.52
CA LEU A 57 -3.54 0.07 -8.46
C LEU A 57 -2.79 1.40 -8.41
N TYR A 58 -3.17 2.35 -9.25
CA TYR A 58 -2.56 3.68 -9.25
C TYR A 58 -2.77 4.40 -7.91
N GLN A 59 -4.00 4.37 -7.37
CA GLN A 59 -4.29 4.96 -6.05
C GLN A 59 -3.50 4.28 -4.93
N ALA A 60 -3.42 2.95 -4.94
CA ALA A 60 -2.64 2.20 -3.96
C ALA A 60 -1.14 2.55 -4.03
N THR A 61 -0.58 2.64 -5.23
CA THR A 61 0.82 3.05 -5.42
C THR A 61 1.05 4.48 -4.94
N ALA A 62 0.18 5.42 -5.30
CA ALA A 62 0.28 6.80 -4.85
C ALA A 62 0.14 6.95 -3.33
N SER A 63 -0.70 6.14 -2.70
CA SER A 63 -0.83 6.09 -1.24
C SER A 63 0.46 5.57 -0.58
N LEU A 64 1.03 4.47 -1.10
CA LEU A 64 2.30 3.93 -0.61
C LEU A 64 3.45 4.93 -0.78
N ASP A 65 3.54 5.60 -1.93
CA ASP A 65 4.55 6.63 -2.17
C ASP A 65 4.39 7.80 -1.19
N GLY A 66 3.14 8.16 -0.88
CA GLY A 66 2.83 9.17 0.13
C GLY A 66 3.33 8.78 1.52
N GLU A 67 3.06 7.55 1.96
CA GLU A 67 3.53 7.01 3.25
C GLU A 67 5.06 6.98 3.32
N ILE A 68 5.72 6.46 2.28
CA ILE A 68 7.19 6.42 2.21
C ILE A 68 7.77 7.83 2.36
N LYS A 69 7.18 8.82 1.69
CA LYS A 69 7.63 10.20 1.76
C LYS A 69 7.48 10.81 3.16
N ILE A 70 6.47 10.42 3.93
CA ILE A 70 6.31 10.85 5.32
C ILE A 70 7.51 10.37 6.15
N TYR A 71 7.89 9.10 6.05
CA TYR A 71 9.03 8.56 6.79
C TYR A 71 10.37 9.17 6.35
N ASP A 72 10.54 9.44 5.06
CA ASP A 72 11.73 10.14 4.54
C ASP A 72 11.83 11.56 5.12
N ASN A 73 10.73 12.30 5.15
CA ASN A 73 10.66 13.61 5.75
C ASN A 73 10.94 13.58 7.26
N LEU A 74 10.39 12.59 7.99
CA LEU A 74 10.64 12.41 9.42
C LEU A 74 12.10 12.09 9.70
N SER A 75 12.69 11.17 8.94
CA SER A 75 14.11 10.84 9.05
C SER A 75 14.99 12.06 8.81
N SER A 76 14.69 12.82 7.77
CA SER A 76 15.38 14.07 7.45
C SER A 76 15.20 15.11 8.56
N TYR A 77 13.97 15.27 9.08
CA TYR A 77 13.71 16.19 10.19
C TYR A 77 14.55 15.85 11.43
N ILE A 78 14.59 14.58 11.83
CA ILE A 78 15.38 14.14 12.98
C ILE A 78 16.87 14.36 12.72
N SER A 79 17.36 14.02 11.54
CA SER A 79 18.78 14.12 11.17
C SER A 79 19.29 15.58 11.12
N PHE A 80 18.45 16.50 10.65
CA PHE A 80 18.82 17.91 10.50
C PHE A 80 18.29 18.82 11.60
N ASN A 81 17.62 18.26 12.63
CA ASN A 81 17.12 19.06 13.74
C ASN A 81 18.27 19.55 14.61
N GLN A 82 18.40 20.88 14.70
CA GLN A 82 19.48 21.52 15.42
C GLN A 82 19.45 21.17 16.92
N SER A 83 18.28 21.09 17.55
CA SER A 83 18.16 20.77 18.96
C SER A 83 18.63 19.35 19.26
N ILE A 84 18.25 18.39 18.41
CA ILE A 84 18.72 17.01 18.51
C ILE A 84 20.25 16.96 18.32
N SER A 85 20.75 17.61 17.28
CA SER A 85 22.19 17.67 17.00
C SER A 85 22.99 18.28 18.13
N GLN A 86 22.49 19.36 18.74
CA GLN A 86 23.15 20.00 19.89
C GLN A 86 23.20 19.05 21.09
N VAL A 87 22.08 18.43 21.43
CA VAL A 87 22.00 17.46 22.55
C VAL A 87 22.93 16.27 22.33
N LEU A 88 22.99 15.70 21.10
CA LEU A 88 23.82 14.55 20.81
C LEU A 88 25.32 14.85 20.73
N ASN A 89 25.69 16.06 20.30
CA ASN A 89 27.09 16.46 20.14
C ASN A 89 27.70 17.13 21.35
N TYR A 90 26.88 17.51 22.35
CA TYR A 90 27.38 18.14 23.55
C TYR A 90 28.23 17.17 24.38
N ASP A 91 29.33 17.68 24.92
CA ASP A 91 30.19 16.93 25.84
C ASP A 91 29.75 17.16 27.27
N TYR A 92 29.03 16.22 27.83
CA TYR A 92 28.43 16.31 29.15
C TYR A 92 29.46 16.06 30.25
N GLU A 93 29.58 16.96 31.21
CA GLU A 93 30.44 16.82 32.37
C GLU A 93 29.97 15.73 33.34
N SER A 94 28.66 15.41 33.31
CA SER A 94 28.06 14.36 34.13
C SER A 94 26.90 13.67 33.46
N VAL A 95 26.67 12.41 33.85
CA VAL A 95 25.52 11.62 33.40
C VAL A 95 24.18 12.30 33.77
N TYR A 96 24.14 13.02 34.88
CA TYR A 96 22.96 13.76 35.30
C TYR A 96 22.62 14.89 34.33
N ASN A 97 23.58 15.69 33.92
CA ASN A 97 23.37 16.79 32.96
C ASN A 97 22.93 16.25 31.60
N MET A 98 23.49 15.13 31.18
CA MET A 98 23.04 14.42 29.97
C MET A 98 21.58 13.97 30.08
N TYR A 99 21.22 13.31 31.19
CA TYR A 99 19.86 12.84 31.43
C TYR A 99 18.85 14.00 31.42
N ASP A 100 19.18 15.11 32.09
CA ASP A 100 18.32 16.28 32.14
C ASP A 100 18.04 16.86 30.75
N GLN A 101 19.05 16.97 29.89
CA GLN A 101 18.90 17.44 28.53
C GLN A 101 18.07 16.43 27.66
N PHE A 102 18.21 15.13 27.87
CA PHE A 102 17.38 14.17 27.18
C PHE A 102 15.91 14.26 27.57
N VAL A 103 15.62 14.37 28.85
CA VAL A 103 14.24 14.49 29.36
C VAL A 103 13.59 15.83 28.98
N THR A 104 14.34 16.91 28.99
CA THR A 104 13.79 18.26 28.74
C THR A 104 13.72 18.63 27.26
N VAL A 105 14.58 18.09 26.42
CA VAL A 105 14.65 18.45 24.99
C VAL A 105 14.28 17.26 24.06
N MET A 106 14.98 16.13 24.22
CA MET A 106 14.83 15.01 23.29
C MET A 106 13.48 14.30 23.42
N ASP A 107 13.11 13.93 24.64
CA ASP A 107 11.88 13.14 24.87
C ASP A 107 10.62 13.90 24.45
N PRO A 108 10.43 15.20 24.77
CA PRO A 108 9.27 15.95 24.28
C PRO A 108 9.24 16.07 22.76
N LEU A 109 10.40 16.26 22.14
CA LEU A 109 10.50 16.41 20.69
C LEU A 109 10.16 15.10 19.97
N LEU A 110 10.76 13.97 20.38
CA LEU A 110 10.47 12.65 19.79
C LEU A 110 9.06 12.19 20.12
N SER A 111 8.54 12.46 21.31
CA SER A 111 7.16 12.14 21.69
C SER A 111 6.16 12.93 20.86
N SER A 112 6.44 14.20 20.54
CA SER A 112 5.58 14.99 19.67
C SER A 112 5.53 14.43 18.26
N LEU A 113 6.66 13.98 17.71
CA LEU A 113 6.70 13.32 16.41
C LEU A 113 5.83 12.05 16.37
N MET A 114 5.95 11.20 17.39
CA MET A 114 5.13 9.98 17.49
C MET A 114 3.65 10.30 17.74
N TYR A 115 3.33 11.40 18.40
CA TYR A 115 1.94 11.82 18.61
C TYR A 115 1.25 12.27 17.32
N PHE A 116 1.99 12.95 16.43
CA PHE A 116 1.45 13.42 15.14
C PHE A 116 1.49 12.35 14.03
N HIS A 117 2.19 11.25 14.27
CA HIS A 117 2.38 10.16 13.30
C HIS A 117 2.12 8.82 13.97
N ASP A 118 0.85 8.44 14.04
CA ASP A 118 0.38 7.20 14.71
C ASP A 118 1.02 5.93 14.13
N GLU A 119 1.50 5.99 12.89
CA GLU A 119 2.17 4.90 12.20
C GLU A 119 3.58 4.64 12.75
N VAL A 120 4.19 5.65 13.40
CA VAL A 120 5.53 5.56 13.96
C VAL A 120 5.46 4.98 15.37
N ASN A 121 5.69 3.69 15.47
CA ASN A 121 5.65 3.02 16.78
C ASN A 121 6.81 3.41 17.69
N ARG A 122 8.00 3.66 17.12
CA ARG A 122 9.20 3.98 17.90
C ARG A 122 10.23 4.71 17.05
N VAL A 123 10.90 5.67 17.66
CA VAL A 123 12.10 6.30 17.15
C VAL A 123 13.25 5.97 18.10
N THR A 124 14.34 5.38 17.59
CA THR A 124 15.55 5.11 18.37
C THR A 124 16.74 5.70 17.62
N ILE A 125 17.51 6.52 18.31
CA ILE A 125 18.74 7.12 17.79
C ILE A 125 19.93 6.30 18.32
N TYR A 126 20.75 5.81 17.39
CA TYR A 126 21.98 5.12 17.73
C TYR A 126 23.17 6.04 17.49
N ILE A 127 24.03 6.18 18.49
CA ILE A 127 25.20 7.05 18.40
C ILE A 127 26.49 6.27 18.65
N ASP A 128 27.55 6.68 17.93
CA ASP A 128 28.89 6.11 18.07
C ASP A 128 29.69 6.84 19.16
N LYS A 129 29.10 6.90 20.35
CA LYS A 129 29.72 7.42 21.58
C LYS A 129 29.40 6.45 22.73
N ASP A 130 30.26 6.44 23.74
CA ASP A 130 29.98 5.71 24.98
C ASP A 130 28.95 6.50 25.82
N VAL A 131 27.68 6.22 25.57
CA VAL A 131 26.56 6.88 26.25
C VAL A 131 25.74 5.87 27.03
N VAL A 132 25.17 6.35 28.11
CA VAL A 132 24.20 5.56 28.87
C VAL A 132 22.91 5.52 28.08
N LYS A 133 22.38 4.31 27.90
CA LYS A 133 21.09 4.10 27.22
C LYS A 133 19.99 4.91 27.90
N HIS A 134 19.22 5.67 27.11
CA HIS A 134 18.08 6.43 27.60
C HIS A 134 16.78 5.85 27.06
N GLY A 135 16.09 5.11 27.89
CA GLY A 135 14.81 4.48 27.53
C GLY A 135 14.87 3.67 26.24
N THR A 136 13.99 4.00 25.30
CA THR A 136 13.94 3.43 23.96
C THR A 136 14.36 4.42 22.87
N THR A 137 14.69 5.65 23.26
CA THR A 137 14.95 6.77 22.34
C THR A 137 16.41 6.91 21.97
N LEU A 138 17.32 6.52 22.84
CA LEU A 138 18.78 6.57 22.61
C LEU A 138 19.48 5.29 23.04
N ALA A 139 20.37 4.79 22.19
CA ALA A 139 21.21 3.66 22.51
C ALA A 139 22.62 3.80 21.85
N PRO A 140 23.66 3.16 22.43
CA PRO A 140 24.96 3.12 21.80
C PRO A 140 24.92 2.23 20.55
N MET A 141 25.69 2.61 19.53
CA MET A 141 25.76 1.87 18.27
C MET A 141 26.33 0.45 18.46
N SER A 142 27.08 0.23 19.52
CA SER A 142 27.61 -1.11 19.86
C SER A 142 26.52 -2.18 20.05
N GLU A 143 25.28 -1.79 20.42
CA GLU A 143 24.16 -2.74 20.57
C GLU A 143 23.69 -3.32 19.23
N ILE A 144 23.98 -2.66 18.12
CA ILE A 144 23.46 -3.03 16.79
C ILE A 144 24.54 -3.24 15.74
N SER A 145 25.80 -3.00 16.06
CA SER A 145 26.93 -3.06 15.11
C SER A 145 27.05 -4.42 14.40
N ASP A 146 26.61 -5.51 15.04
CA ASP A 146 26.62 -6.87 14.47
C ASP A 146 25.44 -7.14 13.52
N LYS A 147 24.44 -6.27 13.50
CA LYS A 147 23.24 -6.45 12.68
C LYS A 147 23.53 -6.17 11.20
N GLU A 148 23.02 -7.04 10.30
CA GLU A 148 23.21 -6.87 8.86
C GLU A 148 22.65 -5.53 8.35
N TRP A 149 21.45 -5.16 8.78
CA TRP A 149 20.83 -3.91 8.40
C TRP A 149 21.61 -2.68 8.85
N CYS A 150 22.32 -2.76 10.00
CA CYS A 150 23.17 -1.66 10.46
C CYS A 150 24.40 -1.49 9.55
N LYS A 151 25.03 -2.59 9.15
CA LYS A 151 26.16 -2.56 8.22
C LYS A 151 25.74 -2.01 6.85
N GLU A 152 24.58 -2.41 6.37
CA GLU A 152 23.98 -1.90 5.13
C GLU A 152 23.73 -0.40 5.23
N ALA A 153 23.09 0.10 6.32
CA ALA A 153 22.85 1.51 6.55
C ALA A 153 24.13 2.34 6.58
N LEU A 154 25.18 1.84 7.19
CA LEU A 154 26.47 2.50 7.25
C LEU A 154 27.19 2.53 5.89
N SER A 155 26.97 1.53 5.04
CA SER A 155 27.58 1.47 3.71
C SER A 155 26.90 2.40 2.69
N ASP A 156 25.65 2.78 2.93
CA ASP A 156 24.82 3.55 1.99
C ASP A 156 24.93 5.08 2.16
N ASN A 157 25.99 5.56 2.81
CA ASN A 157 26.30 6.99 2.98
C ASN A 157 25.15 7.84 3.51
N GLY A 158 24.34 7.32 4.42
CA GLY A 158 23.23 8.04 5.05
C GLY A 158 21.93 8.06 4.26
N MET A 159 21.80 7.22 3.25
CA MET A 159 20.52 7.01 2.57
C MET A 159 19.53 6.25 3.47
N LEU A 160 18.23 6.54 3.31
CA LEU A 160 17.18 5.81 4.00
C LEU A 160 17.09 4.38 3.46
N ILE A 161 17.24 3.40 4.34
CA ILE A 161 17.06 2.00 4.00
C ILE A 161 15.80 1.43 4.65
N TRP A 162 15.09 0.60 3.91
CA TRP A 162 13.90 -0.11 4.39
C TRP A 162 14.24 -1.57 4.65
N THR A 163 14.19 -1.98 5.92
CA THR A 163 14.45 -3.37 6.29
C THR A 163 13.24 -4.02 6.92
N ARG A 164 13.00 -5.29 6.60
CA ARG A 164 11.96 -6.08 7.26
C ARG A 164 12.51 -6.66 8.57
N ASN A 165 12.21 -6.02 9.68
CA ASN A 165 12.58 -6.57 10.98
C ASN A 165 11.56 -7.65 11.41
N ARG A 166 12.01 -8.92 11.59
CA ARG A 166 11.17 -10.07 12.01
C ARG A 166 10.93 -10.13 13.52
N PHE A 167 11.00 -9.02 14.23
CA PHE A 167 10.92 -9.00 15.70
C PHE A 167 9.51 -8.93 16.29
N PHE A 168 8.46 -9.10 15.50
CA PHE A 168 7.12 -9.28 16.04
C PHE A 168 6.71 -10.75 15.90
N ARG A 169 7.06 -11.54 16.91
CA ARG A 169 6.37 -12.76 17.31
C ARG A 169 5.85 -12.57 18.71
#